data_ee15dff2549596e6d4e69614afc968f5
#
_entry.id   ee15dff2549596e6d4e69614afc968f5
#
_cell.length_a   1.000
_cell.length_b   1.000
_cell.length_c   1.000
_cell.angle_alpha   90.00
_cell.angle_beta   90.00
_cell.angle_gamma   90.00
#
_symmetry.space_group_name_H-M   'P 1'
#
loop_
_entity.id
_entity.type
_entity.pdbx_description
1 polymer ?
#
loop_
_entity_poly.entity_id
_entity_poly.type
_entity_poly.pdbx_seq_one_letter_code
_entity_poly.pdbx_strand_id
1 'polypeptide(L)'
;MRPAQINSILSSNDLKIIKLGSEVGATKNMTVYESGDDIIVVDCGIGYPDTELPGVDIVIPDITYLLENKSKVRAILVTHAHEDHFGAIPFVIQDLNVPIYACPLVQGMIRKRLEERNPGGAQNISFNTISSETPVIKFGNFSIEFFRVNHSVPDSLGFAIKTPQGTILHMADFKIDWSPVIDKPIELDKIA
;
A
#
# COMPACT_ATOMS: atom_id res chain seq x y z
N MET A 1 -27.17 6.36 -0.48
CA MET A 1 -27.57 4.94 -0.29
C MET A 1 -27.03 4.43 1.02
N ARG A 2 -27.77 3.61 1.78
CA ARG A 2 -27.25 3.02 3.03
C ARG A 2 -26.25 1.89 2.69
N PRO A 3 -25.19 1.66 3.50
CA PRO A 3 -24.19 0.62 3.23
C PRO A 3 -24.78 -0.77 2.92
N ALA A 4 -25.87 -1.15 3.58
CA ALA A 4 -26.57 -2.41 3.34
C ALA A 4 -27.23 -2.55 1.95
N GLN A 5 -27.51 -1.45 1.26
CA GLN A 5 -28.08 -1.48 -0.08
C GLN A 5 -27.03 -1.61 -1.19
N ILE A 6 -25.78 -1.24 -0.92
CA ILE A 6 -24.66 -1.43 -1.84
C ILE A 6 -24.26 -2.90 -1.88
N ASN A 7 -24.20 -3.57 -0.73
CA ASN A 7 -23.84 -5.00 -0.65
C ASN A 7 -24.83 -5.95 -1.35
N SER A 8 -26.07 -5.54 -1.60
CA SER A 8 -27.06 -6.37 -2.33
C SER A 8 -26.91 -6.28 -3.86
N ILE A 9 -26.11 -5.37 -4.38
CA ILE A 9 -25.88 -5.15 -5.83
C ILE A 9 -24.58 -5.81 -6.28
N LEU A 10 -23.60 -5.97 -5.37
CA LEU A 10 -22.30 -6.56 -5.69
C LEU A 10 -22.37 -8.09 -5.62
N SER A 11 -21.83 -8.76 -6.63
CA SER A 11 -21.58 -10.19 -6.59
C SER A 11 -20.39 -10.50 -5.69
N SER A 12 -20.29 -11.73 -5.17
CA SER A 12 -19.14 -12.16 -4.35
C SER A 12 -17.79 -12.10 -5.09
N ASN A 13 -17.84 -11.93 -6.41
CA ASN A 13 -16.66 -11.87 -7.28
C ASN A 13 -16.34 -10.46 -7.79
N ASP A 14 -17.09 -9.44 -7.40
CA ASP A 14 -16.80 -8.07 -7.85
C ASP A 14 -15.50 -7.55 -7.24
N LEU A 15 -14.74 -6.83 -8.07
CA LEU A 15 -13.57 -6.10 -7.60
C LEU A 15 -14.03 -4.84 -6.86
N LYS A 16 -13.59 -4.70 -5.60
CA LYS A 16 -13.79 -3.49 -4.81
C LYS A 16 -12.48 -2.73 -4.68
N ILE A 17 -12.53 -1.43 -4.89
CA ILE A 17 -11.43 -0.50 -4.68
C ILE A 17 -11.88 0.47 -3.59
N ILE A 18 -11.24 0.43 -2.42
CA ILE A 18 -11.66 1.19 -1.24
C ILE A 18 -10.49 2.07 -0.81
N LYS A 19 -10.71 3.37 -0.75
CA LYS A 19 -9.75 4.33 -0.19
C LYS A 19 -10.03 4.47 1.30
N LEU A 20 -9.12 3.98 2.15
CA LEU A 20 -9.17 4.17 3.60
C LEU A 20 -8.42 5.43 4.06
N GLY A 21 -7.59 5.96 3.19
CA GLY A 21 -6.83 7.18 3.41
C GLY A 21 -7.60 8.46 3.08
N SER A 22 -6.86 9.55 2.87
CA SER A 22 -7.46 10.83 2.49
C SER A 22 -7.98 10.81 1.06
N GLU A 23 -9.12 11.42 0.83
CA GLU A 23 -9.64 11.69 -0.52
C GLU A 23 -9.08 13.01 -1.09
N VAL A 24 -8.54 13.87 -0.22
CA VAL A 24 -8.04 15.20 -0.58
C VAL A 24 -6.61 15.36 -0.04
N GLY A 25 -5.70 15.71 -0.92
CA GLY A 25 -4.29 15.95 -0.60
C GLY A 25 -3.43 14.67 -0.59
N ALA A 26 -2.11 14.88 -0.52
CA ALA A 26 -1.09 13.81 -0.56
C ALA A 26 -0.78 13.31 0.86
N THR A 27 -1.78 12.75 1.56
CA THR A 27 -1.59 12.25 2.93
C THR A 27 -2.40 10.99 3.18
N LYS A 28 -1.96 10.15 4.10
CA LYS A 28 -2.65 8.91 4.51
C LYS A 28 -3.00 7.99 3.33
N ASN A 29 -2.05 7.84 2.39
CA ASN A 29 -2.31 6.97 1.24
C ASN A 29 -2.52 5.53 1.71
N MET A 30 -3.71 5.00 1.47
CA MET A 30 -4.07 3.62 1.76
C MET A 30 -5.21 3.19 0.85
N THR A 31 -4.92 2.24 -0.03
CA THR A 31 -5.90 1.70 -0.97
C THR A 31 -6.06 0.21 -0.76
N VAL A 32 -7.29 -0.22 -0.57
CA VAL A 32 -7.66 -1.64 -0.44
C VAL A 32 -8.23 -2.13 -1.76
N TYR A 33 -7.74 -3.25 -2.23
CA TYR A 33 -8.29 -4.00 -3.35
C TYR A 33 -8.84 -5.31 -2.80
N GLU A 34 -10.13 -5.56 -3.00
CA GLU A 34 -10.79 -6.81 -2.62
C GLU A 34 -11.38 -7.50 -3.83
N SER A 35 -11.12 -8.79 -3.99
CA SER A 35 -11.70 -9.66 -5.00
C SER A 35 -12.00 -11.03 -4.38
N GLY A 36 -13.28 -11.33 -4.21
CA GLY A 36 -13.74 -12.55 -3.52
C GLY A 36 -13.27 -12.60 -2.06
N ASP A 37 -12.48 -13.60 -1.72
CA ASP A 37 -11.95 -13.81 -0.37
C ASP A 37 -10.51 -13.31 -0.20
N ASP A 38 -10.03 -12.50 -1.10
CA ASP A 38 -8.69 -11.97 -1.06
C ASP A 38 -8.70 -10.43 -1.00
N ILE A 39 -7.90 -9.90 -0.10
CA ILE A 39 -7.66 -8.46 0.08
C ILE A 39 -6.16 -8.21 0.03
N ILE A 40 -5.74 -7.24 -0.78
CA ILE A 40 -4.42 -6.66 -0.71
C ILE A 40 -4.54 -5.17 -0.38
N VAL A 41 -3.57 -4.67 0.37
CA VAL A 41 -3.47 -3.26 0.74
C VAL A 41 -2.28 -2.66 0.02
N VAL A 42 -2.47 -1.55 -0.65
CA VAL A 42 -1.38 -0.77 -1.25
C VAL A 42 -1.23 0.53 -0.49
N ASP A 43 -0.05 0.68 0.08
CA ASP A 43 0.38 1.74 0.98
C ASP A 43 -0.39 1.75 2.31
N CYS A 44 0.19 2.40 3.30
CA CYS A 44 -0.38 2.59 4.63
C CYS A 44 0.32 3.79 5.27
N GLY A 45 -0.05 4.98 4.81
CA GLY A 45 0.62 6.23 5.13
C GLY A 45 0.00 6.98 6.30
N ILE A 46 0.80 7.87 6.89
CA ILE A 46 0.32 8.86 7.86
C ILE A 46 -0.16 10.12 7.16
N GLY A 47 -0.96 10.90 7.87
CA GLY A 47 -1.24 12.29 7.58
C GLY A 47 -0.84 13.17 8.75
N TYR A 48 -0.75 14.45 8.48
CA TYR A 48 -0.53 15.46 9.51
C TYR A 48 -1.85 16.16 9.80
N PRO A 49 -2.13 16.44 11.09
CA PRO A 49 -3.37 17.09 11.47
C PRO A 49 -3.39 18.53 10.98
N ASP A 50 -4.60 19.01 10.71
CA ASP A 50 -4.85 20.43 10.50
C ASP A 50 -4.68 21.21 11.80
N THR A 51 -4.68 22.55 11.71
CA THR A 51 -4.61 23.48 12.86
C THR A 51 -5.78 23.33 13.85
N GLU A 52 -6.84 22.64 13.45
CA GLU A 52 -8.03 22.38 14.27
C GLU A 52 -7.87 21.25 15.28
N LEU A 53 -6.76 20.49 15.21
CA LEU A 53 -6.45 19.34 16.10
C LEU A 53 -5.20 19.60 16.97
N PRO A 54 -5.23 20.58 17.89
CA PRO A 54 -4.07 20.89 18.72
C PRO A 54 -3.69 19.69 19.62
N GLY A 55 -2.38 19.37 19.65
CA GLY A 55 -1.84 18.25 20.43
C GLY A 55 -1.91 16.89 19.74
N VAL A 56 -2.34 16.85 18.47
CA VAL A 56 -2.23 15.66 17.62
C VAL A 56 -1.02 15.82 16.70
N ASP A 57 -0.09 14.88 16.74
CA ASP A 57 1.13 14.91 15.92
C ASP A 57 0.93 14.27 14.55
N ILE A 58 0.18 13.17 14.49
CA ILE A 58 -0.08 12.41 13.27
C ILE A 58 -1.52 11.88 13.24
N VAL A 59 -2.00 11.62 12.04
CA VAL A 59 -3.30 10.96 11.79
C VAL A 59 -3.04 9.71 10.94
N ILE A 60 -3.72 8.61 11.26
CA ILE A 60 -3.63 7.35 10.51
C ILE A 60 -4.97 7.02 9.85
N PRO A 61 -4.99 6.17 8.81
CA PRO A 61 -6.23 5.65 8.24
C PRO A 61 -7.04 4.84 9.25
N ASP A 62 -8.36 4.88 9.13
CA ASP A 62 -9.25 3.96 9.85
C ASP A 62 -9.20 2.57 9.19
N ILE A 63 -8.67 1.59 9.93
CA ILE A 63 -8.51 0.21 9.46
C ILE A 63 -9.63 -0.72 9.89
N THR A 64 -10.73 -0.22 10.42
CA THR A 64 -11.84 -1.04 10.91
C THR A 64 -12.30 -2.05 9.87
N TYR A 65 -12.42 -1.63 8.60
CA TYR A 65 -12.76 -2.51 7.49
C TYR A 65 -11.80 -3.71 7.34
N LEU A 66 -10.50 -3.48 7.50
CA LEU A 66 -9.48 -4.55 7.41
C LEU A 66 -9.53 -5.47 8.62
N LEU A 67 -9.81 -4.96 9.81
CA LEU A 67 -9.95 -5.77 11.01
C LEU A 67 -11.18 -6.68 10.95
N GLU A 68 -12.30 -6.17 10.45
CA GLU A 68 -13.53 -6.95 10.23
C GLU A 68 -13.35 -8.04 9.17
N ASN A 69 -12.43 -7.83 8.21
CA ASN A 69 -12.12 -8.77 7.13
C ASN A 69 -10.72 -9.38 7.24
N LYS A 70 -10.15 -9.44 8.44
CA LYS A 70 -8.73 -9.79 8.67
C LYS A 70 -8.31 -11.11 8.03
N SER A 71 -9.17 -12.11 8.02
CA SER A 71 -8.89 -13.43 7.43
C SER A 71 -8.67 -13.39 5.91
N LYS A 72 -9.18 -12.35 5.24
CA LYS A 72 -9.01 -12.13 3.80
C LYS A 72 -7.76 -11.33 3.46
N VAL A 73 -7.18 -10.57 4.41
CA VAL A 73 -6.04 -9.69 4.14
C VAL A 73 -4.78 -10.53 3.92
N ARG A 74 -4.20 -10.43 2.73
CA ARG A 74 -3.06 -11.24 2.30
C ARG A 74 -1.72 -10.55 2.49
N ALA A 75 -1.65 -9.25 2.24
CA ALA A 75 -0.41 -8.49 2.28
C ALA A 75 -0.64 -6.98 2.33
N ILE A 76 0.38 -6.25 2.79
CA ILE A 76 0.57 -4.83 2.53
C ILE A 76 1.74 -4.69 1.55
N LEU A 77 1.50 -4.03 0.41
CA LEU A 77 2.52 -3.67 -0.56
C LEU A 77 2.80 -2.18 -0.44
N VAL A 78 4.07 -1.79 -0.37
CA VAL A 78 4.44 -0.37 -0.24
C VAL A 78 5.18 0.09 -1.48
N THR A 79 4.72 1.19 -2.03
CA THR A 79 5.19 1.71 -3.33
C THR A 79 6.54 2.41 -3.21
N HIS A 80 6.75 3.23 -2.20
CA HIS A 80 7.98 4.01 -2.02
C HIS A 80 8.17 4.55 -0.58
N ALA A 81 9.28 5.26 -0.35
CA ALA A 81 9.79 5.62 0.97
C ALA A 81 9.33 7.00 1.49
N HIS A 82 8.10 7.44 1.19
CA HIS A 82 7.50 8.61 1.83
C HIS A 82 6.57 8.22 2.97
N GLU A 83 6.56 9.00 4.05
CA GLU A 83 5.81 8.66 5.26
C GLU A 83 4.30 8.63 5.05
N ASP A 84 3.77 9.41 4.12
CA ASP A 84 2.37 9.38 3.74
C ASP A 84 1.98 8.12 2.92
N HIS A 85 2.95 7.21 2.65
CA HIS A 85 2.76 5.90 2.03
C HIS A 85 3.10 4.71 2.94
N PHE A 86 3.97 4.86 3.95
CA PHE A 86 4.30 3.75 4.86
C PHE A 86 4.16 4.08 6.35
N GLY A 87 4.07 5.36 6.72
CA GLY A 87 4.25 5.82 8.08
C GLY A 87 3.22 5.32 9.09
N ALA A 88 2.04 4.87 8.65
CA ALA A 88 1.03 4.29 9.55
C ALA A 88 1.27 2.80 9.84
N ILE A 89 2.14 2.10 9.09
CA ILE A 89 2.42 0.67 9.30
C ILE A 89 2.79 0.35 10.75
N PRO A 90 3.67 1.10 11.45
CA PRO A 90 4.02 0.82 12.84
C PRO A 90 2.87 0.88 13.85
N PHE A 91 1.75 1.47 13.46
CA PHE A 91 0.57 1.61 14.30
C PHE A 91 -0.45 0.47 14.08
N VAL A 92 -0.48 -0.10 12.88
CA VAL A 92 -1.53 -1.05 12.46
C VAL A 92 -1.06 -2.48 12.27
N ILE A 93 0.24 -2.69 12.05
CA ILE A 93 0.75 -4.01 11.64
C ILE A 93 0.58 -5.08 12.71
N GLN A 94 0.65 -4.72 14.01
CA GLN A 94 0.46 -5.67 15.10
C GLN A 94 -0.98 -6.21 15.12
N ASP A 95 -1.95 -5.38 14.76
CA ASP A 95 -3.36 -5.77 14.72
C ASP A 95 -3.67 -6.58 13.46
N LEU A 96 -3.11 -6.22 12.32
CA LEU A 96 -3.31 -6.91 11.05
C LEU A 96 -2.52 -8.21 10.97
N ASN A 97 -1.26 -8.21 11.40
CA ASN A 97 -0.34 -9.36 11.37
C ASN A 97 -0.23 -10.03 9.99
N VAL A 98 0.03 -9.25 8.97
CA VAL A 98 0.18 -9.69 7.57
C VAL A 98 1.58 -9.37 7.04
N PRO A 99 2.08 -10.09 6.02
CA PRO A 99 3.38 -9.81 5.42
C PRO A 99 3.42 -8.45 4.72
N ILE A 100 4.56 -7.79 4.80
CA ILE A 100 4.87 -6.52 4.13
C ILE A 100 5.78 -6.80 2.94
N TYR A 101 5.43 -6.25 1.79
CA TYR A 101 6.21 -6.28 0.55
C TYR A 101 6.67 -4.87 0.21
N ALA A 102 7.97 -4.65 0.20
CA ALA A 102 8.55 -3.33 -0.02
C ALA A 102 9.99 -3.41 -0.52
N CYS A 103 10.50 -2.36 -1.14
CA CYS A 103 11.92 -2.26 -1.47
C CYS A 103 12.79 -2.19 -0.19
N PRO A 104 14.11 -2.47 -0.27
CA PRO A 104 14.99 -2.49 0.91
C PRO A 104 15.00 -1.18 1.70
N LEU A 105 14.96 -0.04 1.02
CA LEU A 105 14.94 1.28 1.67
C LEU A 105 13.68 1.43 2.54
N VAL A 106 12.51 1.14 2.00
CA VAL A 106 11.23 1.21 2.73
C VAL A 106 11.22 0.27 3.92
N GLN A 107 11.70 -0.97 3.75
CA GLN A 107 11.81 -1.93 4.85
C GLN A 107 12.68 -1.41 5.99
N GLY A 108 13.82 -0.81 5.64
CA GLY A 108 14.73 -0.20 6.62
C GLY A 108 14.06 0.91 7.43
N MET A 109 13.30 1.78 6.75
CA MET A 109 12.56 2.87 7.38
C MET A 109 11.42 2.35 8.28
N ILE A 110 10.63 1.38 7.81
CA ILE A 110 9.58 0.76 8.62
C ILE A 110 10.16 0.08 9.86
N ARG A 111 11.25 -0.69 9.72
CA ARG A 111 11.91 -1.34 10.86
C ARG A 111 12.39 -0.32 11.88
N LYS A 112 13.00 0.76 11.43
CA LYS A 112 13.45 1.84 12.30
C LYS A 112 12.29 2.45 13.08
N ARG A 113 11.18 2.78 12.42
CA ARG A 113 9.98 3.33 13.07
C ARG A 113 9.33 2.34 14.05
N LEU A 114 9.34 1.04 13.73
CA LEU A 114 8.85 0.00 14.63
C LEU A 114 9.70 -0.08 15.90
N GLU A 115 11.04 -0.07 15.78
CA GLU A 115 11.95 -0.10 16.92
C GLU A 115 11.87 1.17 17.79
N GLU A 116 11.72 2.35 17.18
CA GLU A 116 11.51 3.62 17.89
C GLU A 116 10.21 3.60 18.72
N ARG A 117 9.16 3.00 18.18
CA ARG A 117 7.86 2.91 18.84
C ARG A 117 7.79 1.81 19.90
N ASN A 118 8.35 0.67 19.60
CA ASN A 118 8.35 -0.51 20.48
C ASN A 118 9.63 -1.32 20.25
N PRO A 119 10.60 -1.30 21.16
CA PRO A 119 11.82 -2.08 21.03
C PRO A 119 11.53 -3.57 20.80
N GLY A 120 12.11 -4.14 19.75
CA GLY A 120 11.82 -5.52 19.30
C GLY A 120 10.55 -5.67 18.47
N GLY A 121 9.84 -4.60 18.20
CA GLY A 121 8.56 -4.63 17.47
C GLY A 121 8.63 -5.13 16.03
N ALA A 122 9.82 -5.11 15.43
CA ALA A 122 10.03 -5.61 14.07
C ALA A 122 10.30 -7.11 13.97
N GLN A 123 10.58 -7.81 15.10
CA GLN A 123 11.07 -9.20 15.09
C GLN A 123 10.06 -10.21 14.55
N ASN A 124 8.78 -9.99 14.78
CA ASN A 124 7.71 -10.92 14.39
C ASN A 124 7.00 -10.53 13.09
N ILE A 125 7.51 -9.51 12.38
CA ILE A 125 6.90 -9.04 11.14
C ILE A 125 7.59 -9.67 9.94
N SER A 126 6.81 -10.27 9.05
CA SER A 126 7.31 -10.83 7.80
C SER A 126 7.55 -9.71 6.79
N PHE A 127 8.81 -9.49 6.42
CA PHE A 127 9.23 -8.57 5.37
C PHE A 127 9.69 -9.34 4.14
N ASN A 128 9.13 -8.98 2.99
CA ASN A 128 9.48 -9.56 1.69
C ASN A 128 10.02 -8.44 0.80
N THR A 129 11.21 -8.63 0.27
CA THR A 129 11.84 -7.65 -0.62
C THR A 129 11.26 -7.74 -2.02
N ILE A 130 10.87 -6.60 -2.57
CA ILE A 130 10.42 -6.43 -3.95
C ILE A 130 11.22 -5.35 -4.67
N SER A 131 11.27 -5.48 -5.99
CA SER A 131 11.85 -4.52 -6.93
C SER A 131 11.09 -4.61 -8.27
N SER A 132 11.41 -3.78 -9.23
CA SER A 132 10.84 -3.89 -10.60
C SER A 132 11.22 -5.19 -11.32
N GLU A 133 12.24 -5.90 -10.85
CA GLU A 133 12.70 -7.20 -11.39
C GLU A 133 12.08 -8.39 -10.65
N THR A 134 11.28 -8.14 -9.62
CA THR A 134 10.64 -9.22 -8.87
C THR A 134 9.64 -9.97 -9.76
N PRO A 135 9.70 -11.31 -9.80
CA PRO A 135 8.71 -12.10 -10.51
C PRO A 135 7.28 -11.82 -10.01
N VAL A 136 6.30 -12.13 -10.86
CA VAL A 136 4.87 -12.00 -10.50
C VAL A 136 4.57 -12.71 -9.18
N ILE A 137 3.97 -11.97 -8.25
CA ILE A 137 3.52 -12.53 -6.98
C ILE A 137 1.99 -12.70 -7.02
N LYS A 138 1.51 -13.83 -6.49
CA LYS A 138 0.08 -14.14 -6.44
C LYS A 138 -0.46 -14.11 -5.02
N PHE A 139 -1.61 -13.46 -4.86
CA PHE A 139 -2.39 -13.43 -3.62
C PHE A 139 -3.84 -13.81 -3.96
N GLY A 140 -4.13 -15.10 -3.97
CA GLY A 140 -5.45 -15.60 -4.38
C GLY A 140 -5.85 -15.12 -5.77
N ASN A 141 -6.88 -14.28 -5.86
CA ASN A 141 -7.39 -13.72 -7.12
C ASN A 141 -6.49 -12.62 -7.72
N PHE A 142 -5.47 -12.16 -7.01
CA PHE A 142 -4.56 -11.11 -7.48
C PHE A 142 -3.26 -11.69 -8.02
N SER A 143 -2.79 -11.16 -9.16
CA SER A 143 -1.43 -11.36 -9.68
C SER A 143 -0.77 -10.00 -9.82
N ILE A 144 0.34 -9.77 -9.12
CA ILE A 144 1.00 -8.47 -9.06
C ILE A 144 2.29 -8.50 -9.85
N GLU A 145 2.40 -7.64 -10.85
CA GLU A 145 3.63 -7.30 -11.54
C GLU A 145 4.13 -5.94 -11.05
N PHE A 146 5.44 -5.81 -10.97
CA PHE A 146 6.12 -4.63 -10.46
C PHE A 146 6.81 -3.90 -11.60
N PHE A 147 6.71 -2.59 -11.61
CA PHE A 147 7.44 -1.74 -12.56
C PHE A 147 8.02 -0.52 -11.85
N ARG A 148 9.15 -0.04 -12.37
CA ARG A 148 9.79 1.16 -11.85
C ARG A 148 9.03 2.38 -12.27
N VAL A 149 8.84 3.29 -11.31
CA VAL A 149 8.42 4.67 -11.55
C VAL A 149 9.50 5.62 -11.06
N ASN A 150 9.61 6.82 -11.64
CA ASN A 150 10.50 7.84 -11.12
C ASN A 150 9.73 8.74 -10.14
N HIS A 151 10.36 9.03 -9.02
CA HIS A 151 9.84 9.95 -8.01
C HIS A 151 11.01 10.68 -7.32
N SER A 152 10.75 11.39 -6.22
CA SER A 152 11.76 12.11 -5.45
C SER A 152 12.59 11.21 -4.51
N VAL A 153 12.19 9.94 -4.34
CA VAL A 153 12.93 8.92 -3.59
C VAL A 153 13.26 7.74 -4.50
N PRO A 154 14.42 7.06 -4.26
CA PRO A 154 14.82 5.92 -5.07
C PRO A 154 13.93 4.69 -4.84
N ASP A 155 14.05 3.71 -5.74
CA ASP A 155 13.36 2.42 -5.68
C ASP A 155 11.83 2.53 -5.65
N SER A 156 11.26 3.60 -6.23
CA SER A 156 9.81 3.78 -6.31
C SER A 156 9.19 2.81 -7.32
N LEU A 157 8.10 2.17 -6.93
CA LEU A 157 7.41 1.13 -7.69
C LEU A 157 5.96 1.48 -7.97
N GLY A 158 5.52 1.16 -9.17
CA GLY A 158 4.11 0.98 -9.50
C GLY A 158 3.76 -0.50 -9.58
N PHE A 159 2.49 -0.82 -9.52
CA PHE A 159 1.97 -2.19 -9.53
C PHE A 159 0.91 -2.38 -10.62
N ALA A 160 1.11 -3.38 -11.49
CA ALA A 160 0.06 -3.88 -12.36
C ALA A 160 -0.65 -5.04 -11.65
N ILE A 161 -1.85 -4.76 -11.15
CA ILE A 161 -2.66 -5.66 -10.33
C ILE A 161 -3.67 -6.35 -11.26
N LYS A 162 -3.39 -7.59 -11.64
CA LYS A 162 -4.27 -8.40 -12.48
C LYS A 162 -5.31 -9.12 -11.62
N THR A 163 -6.56 -9.04 -12.02
CA THR A 163 -7.71 -9.65 -11.37
C THR A 163 -8.58 -10.36 -12.42
N PRO A 164 -9.56 -11.18 -12.03
CA PRO A 164 -10.53 -11.76 -12.98
C PRO A 164 -11.34 -10.71 -13.76
N GLN A 165 -11.49 -9.50 -13.22
CA GLN A 165 -12.24 -8.40 -13.82
C GLN A 165 -11.41 -7.52 -14.76
N GLY A 166 -10.09 -7.63 -14.71
CA GLY A 166 -9.16 -6.84 -15.52
C GLY A 166 -7.90 -6.45 -14.77
N THR A 167 -7.11 -5.58 -15.36
CA THR A 167 -5.85 -5.09 -14.79
C THR A 167 -6.01 -3.66 -14.28
N ILE A 168 -5.55 -3.41 -13.07
CA ILE A 168 -5.47 -2.08 -12.47
C ILE A 168 -4.00 -1.66 -12.50
N LEU A 169 -3.73 -0.44 -12.95
CA LEU A 169 -2.42 0.18 -12.81
C LEU A 169 -2.45 1.10 -11.58
N HIS A 170 -1.75 0.70 -10.53
CA HIS A 170 -1.48 1.54 -9.36
C HIS A 170 -0.15 2.23 -9.56
N MET A 171 -0.19 3.47 -10.04
CA MET A 171 1.01 4.22 -10.44
C MET A 171 1.79 4.81 -9.27
N ALA A 172 1.16 4.90 -8.08
CA ALA A 172 1.69 5.63 -6.93
C ALA A 172 2.01 7.12 -7.29
N ASP A 173 2.98 7.70 -6.59
CA ASP A 173 3.52 9.02 -6.95
C ASP A 173 4.60 8.85 -8.01
N PHE A 174 4.43 9.47 -9.15
CA PHE A 174 5.38 9.33 -10.25
C PHE A 174 5.61 10.63 -11.03
N LYS A 175 6.74 10.67 -11.69
CA LYS A 175 7.06 11.63 -12.75
C LYS A 175 7.61 10.88 -13.95
N ILE A 176 7.61 11.51 -15.12
CA ILE A 176 8.33 11.02 -16.29
C ILE A 176 9.68 11.75 -16.35
N ASP A 177 10.74 10.99 -16.14
CA ASP A 177 12.11 11.50 -16.13
C ASP A 177 12.97 10.58 -17.02
N TRP A 178 13.44 11.12 -18.14
CA TRP A 178 14.25 10.38 -19.10
C TRP A 178 15.76 10.37 -18.77
N SER A 179 16.17 11.17 -17.77
CA SER A 179 17.56 11.29 -17.34
C SER A 179 17.68 11.33 -15.82
N PRO A 180 17.12 10.35 -15.10
CA PRO A 180 17.19 10.33 -13.64
C PRO A 180 18.63 10.19 -13.17
N VAL A 181 18.98 10.89 -12.07
CA VAL A 181 20.37 10.95 -11.56
C VAL A 181 20.80 9.64 -10.89
N ILE A 182 19.89 8.96 -10.20
CA ILE A 182 20.22 7.79 -9.38
C ILE A 182 19.68 6.49 -9.97
N ASP A 183 18.51 6.54 -10.59
CA ASP A 183 17.79 5.36 -11.06
C ASP A 183 17.75 5.30 -12.60
N LYS A 184 17.07 4.30 -13.15
CA LYS A 184 16.74 4.21 -14.57
C LYS A 184 15.40 4.90 -14.84
N PRO A 185 15.11 5.30 -16.11
CA PRO A 185 13.80 5.82 -16.48
C PRO A 185 12.65 4.88 -16.10
N ILE A 186 11.45 5.46 -16.01
CA ILE A 186 10.21 4.71 -15.80
C ILE A 186 10.03 3.59 -16.85
N GLU A 187 9.56 2.42 -16.43
CA GLU A 187 9.36 1.25 -17.30
C GLU A 187 7.99 1.30 -17.99
N LEU A 188 7.83 2.23 -18.94
CA LEU A 188 6.58 2.39 -19.70
C LEU A 188 6.25 1.19 -20.58
N ASP A 189 7.24 0.42 -20.99
CA ASP A 189 7.10 -0.82 -21.75
C ASP A 189 6.36 -1.93 -20.97
N LYS A 190 6.42 -1.91 -19.63
CA LYS A 190 5.67 -2.82 -18.76
C LYS A 190 4.21 -2.39 -18.56
N ILE A 191 3.85 -1.17 -18.96
CA ILE A 191 2.53 -0.57 -18.74
C ILE A 191 1.70 -0.59 -20.05
N ALA A 192 2.36 -0.70 -21.21
CA ALA A 192 1.74 -0.62 -22.54
C ALA A 192 0.90 -1.84 -22.91
#